data_40ede61e3831c7e6c4d4cc5c1f889df0
#
_entry.id   40ede61e3831c7e6c4d4cc5c1f889df0
#
_cell.length_a   1.000
_cell.length_b   1.000
_cell.length_c   1.000
_cell.angle_alpha   90.00
_cell.angle_beta   90.00
_cell.angle_gamma   90.00
#
_symmetry.space_group_name_H-M   'P 1'
#
loop_
_entity.id
_entity.type
_entity.pdbx_description
1 polymer ?
#
loop_
_entity_poly.entity_id
_entity_poly.type
_entity_poly.pdbx_seq_one_letter_code
_entity_poly.pdbx_strand_id
1 'polypeptide(L)'
;MAKDAIVFACANPAPEIWPSDAKQAGARIVATGRGDFPNQLNNSLVFPGIFRGALDARASTIADEMAMAAALELASCAEEVGLQDDAILPTMADWHVVPRVAAATAIKAEELGLARVTRSHDQYIEIATRRILDSRRLSQIVTGEIAQMCSISSPSLVLVNHGSTNLQQRA
;
A
#
# COMPACT_ATOMS: atom_id res chain seq x y z
N MET A 1 -15.72 -8.41 -27.28
CA MET A 1 -15.71 -7.56 -26.09
C MET A 1 -16.36 -6.23 -26.45
N ALA A 2 -16.96 -5.51 -25.49
CA ALA A 2 -17.50 -4.17 -25.77
C ALA A 2 -16.36 -3.21 -26.14
N LYS A 3 -16.70 -2.09 -26.84
CA LYS A 3 -15.74 -1.03 -27.11
C LYS A 3 -15.31 -0.41 -25.76
N ASP A 4 -14.01 -0.15 -25.61
CA ASP A 4 -13.42 0.43 -24.40
C ASP A 4 -13.71 -0.40 -23.12
N ALA A 5 -13.76 -1.72 -23.24
CA ALA A 5 -14.04 -2.61 -22.11
C ALA A 5 -13.00 -2.49 -21.00
N ILE A 6 -13.49 -2.52 -19.76
CA ILE A 6 -12.67 -2.56 -18.54
C ILE A 6 -12.80 -3.98 -17.96
N VAL A 7 -11.66 -4.61 -17.66
CA VAL A 7 -11.60 -5.97 -17.11
C VAL A 7 -10.89 -5.94 -15.77
N PHE A 8 -11.56 -6.43 -14.72
CA PHE A 8 -10.99 -6.64 -13.40
C PHE A 8 -10.89 -8.15 -13.14
N ALA A 9 -9.67 -8.68 -13.25
CA ALA A 9 -9.36 -10.07 -12.99
C ALA A 9 -8.78 -10.21 -11.58
N CYS A 10 -9.66 -10.42 -10.60
CA CYS A 10 -9.34 -10.26 -9.17
C CYS A 10 -8.85 -11.53 -8.48
N ALA A 11 -8.93 -12.71 -9.12
CA ALA A 11 -8.49 -13.97 -8.51
C ALA A 11 -6.97 -13.95 -8.23
N ASN A 12 -6.60 -14.57 -7.12
CA ASN A 12 -5.23 -14.62 -6.63
C ASN A 12 -4.88 -16.07 -6.21
N PRO A 13 -3.71 -16.63 -6.57
CA PRO A 13 -2.53 -16.01 -7.19
C PRO A 13 -2.60 -15.90 -8.72
N ALA A 14 -3.48 -16.63 -9.40
CA ALA A 14 -3.65 -16.58 -10.85
C ALA A 14 -4.95 -15.83 -11.19
N PRO A 15 -4.87 -14.76 -12.00
CA PRO A 15 -6.06 -14.04 -12.43
C PRO A 15 -6.92 -14.90 -13.37
N GLU A 16 -8.23 -14.64 -13.45
CA GLU A 16 -9.17 -15.36 -14.32
C GLU A 16 -8.81 -15.24 -15.80
N ILE A 17 -8.16 -14.14 -16.16
CA ILE A 17 -7.58 -13.90 -17.49
C ILE A 17 -6.29 -13.09 -17.31
N TRP A 18 -5.26 -13.46 -18.07
CA TRP A 18 -4.01 -12.70 -18.04
C TRP A 18 -4.17 -11.34 -18.72
N PRO A 19 -3.51 -10.28 -18.21
CA PRO A 19 -3.61 -8.94 -18.80
C PRO A 19 -3.29 -8.88 -20.30
N SER A 20 -2.30 -9.66 -20.77
CA SER A 20 -1.95 -9.78 -22.18
C SER A 20 -3.11 -10.31 -23.02
N ASP A 21 -3.79 -11.34 -22.52
CA ASP A 21 -4.87 -12.02 -23.25
C ASP A 21 -6.13 -11.13 -23.25
N ALA A 22 -6.41 -10.45 -22.14
CA ALA A 22 -7.51 -9.48 -22.07
C ALA A 22 -7.28 -8.29 -23.02
N LYS A 23 -6.06 -7.76 -23.07
CA LYS A 23 -5.68 -6.70 -24.04
C LYS A 23 -5.81 -7.17 -25.48
N GLN A 24 -5.33 -8.38 -25.81
CA GLN A 24 -5.46 -8.98 -27.12
C GLN A 24 -6.92 -9.17 -27.52
N ALA A 25 -7.80 -9.50 -26.55
CA ALA A 25 -9.24 -9.61 -26.77
C ALA A 25 -9.96 -8.25 -26.88
N GLY A 26 -9.24 -7.12 -26.79
CA GLY A 26 -9.74 -5.75 -27.00
C GLY A 26 -10.14 -5.01 -25.73
N ALA A 27 -9.69 -5.44 -24.54
CA ALA A 27 -9.87 -4.65 -23.32
C ALA A 27 -9.02 -3.39 -23.36
N ARG A 28 -9.63 -2.24 -23.05
CA ARG A 28 -8.92 -0.97 -22.92
C ARG A 28 -8.15 -0.89 -21.61
N ILE A 29 -8.81 -1.22 -20.50
CA ILE A 29 -8.23 -1.21 -19.16
C ILE A 29 -8.28 -2.62 -18.60
N VAL A 30 -7.16 -3.08 -18.04
CA VAL A 30 -7.09 -4.36 -17.34
C VAL A 30 -6.43 -4.12 -15.99
N ALA A 31 -7.07 -4.64 -14.93
CA ALA A 31 -6.57 -4.57 -13.58
C ALA A 31 -6.61 -5.96 -12.92
N THR A 32 -5.61 -6.25 -12.08
CA THR A 32 -5.49 -7.55 -11.39
C THR A 32 -5.06 -7.34 -9.94
N GLY A 33 -5.21 -8.38 -9.10
CA GLY A 33 -4.68 -8.38 -7.73
C GLY A 33 -3.15 -8.44 -7.64
N ARG A 34 -2.46 -8.68 -8.76
CA ARG A 34 -1.00 -8.89 -8.80
C ARG A 34 -0.24 -7.57 -8.88
N GLY A 35 0.87 -7.49 -8.14
CA GLY A 35 1.75 -6.31 -8.13
C GLY A 35 2.77 -6.24 -9.27
N ASP A 36 2.86 -7.28 -10.09
CA ASP A 36 3.75 -7.36 -11.25
C ASP A 36 3.10 -6.88 -12.56
N PHE A 37 1.84 -6.41 -12.48
CA PHE A 37 1.11 -5.81 -13.60
C PHE A 37 0.63 -4.40 -13.26
N PRO A 38 0.38 -3.55 -14.26
CA PRO A 38 -0.30 -2.27 -14.08
C PRO A 38 -1.68 -2.43 -13.42
N ASN A 39 -2.18 -1.36 -12.83
CA ASN A 39 -3.51 -1.32 -12.20
C ASN A 39 -3.69 -2.40 -11.12
N GLN A 40 -2.78 -2.47 -10.16
CA GLN A 40 -2.87 -3.41 -9.06
C GLN A 40 -4.11 -3.14 -8.19
N LEU A 41 -5.10 -4.03 -8.25
CA LEU A 41 -6.26 -4.03 -7.36
C LEU A 41 -5.90 -4.70 -6.02
N ASN A 42 -5.30 -3.94 -5.12
CA ASN A 42 -4.92 -4.46 -3.81
C ASN A 42 -5.80 -3.83 -2.73
N ASN A 43 -6.47 -4.68 -1.95
CA ASN A 43 -7.30 -4.26 -0.81
C ASN A 43 -6.51 -3.45 0.24
N SER A 44 -5.20 -3.59 0.30
CA SER A 44 -4.32 -2.80 1.19
C SER A 44 -4.30 -1.30 0.86
N LEU A 45 -4.78 -0.88 -0.30
CA LEU A 45 -5.00 0.54 -0.61
C LEU A 45 -6.14 1.14 0.23
N VAL A 46 -7.13 0.35 0.61
CA VAL A 46 -8.39 0.84 1.19
C VAL A 46 -8.58 0.36 2.63
N PHE A 47 -8.36 -0.94 2.91
CA PHE A 47 -8.76 -1.51 4.20
C PHE A 47 -8.08 -0.86 5.42
N PRO A 48 -6.79 -0.44 5.40
CA PRO A 48 -6.20 0.24 6.54
C PRO A 48 -6.91 1.57 6.85
N GLY A 49 -7.33 2.30 5.81
CA GLY A 49 -8.10 3.53 5.92
C GLY A 49 -9.51 3.27 6.49
N ILE A 50 -10.22 2.25 6.01
CA ILE A 50 -11.54 1.88 6.53
C ILE A 50 -11.46 1.56 8.01
N PHE A 51 -10.54 0.70 8.43
CA PHE A 51 -10.38 0.38 9.86
C PHE A 51 -9.97 1.61 10.68
N ARG A 52 -9.10 2.45 10.14
CA ARG A 52 -8.69 3.67 10.84
C ARG A 52 -9.87 4.61 11.04
N GLY A 53 -10.66 4.86 10.01
CA GLY A 53 -11.86 5.71 10.10
C GLY A 53 -12.89 5.16 11.08
N ALA A 54 -13.20 3.87 10.99
CA ALA A 54 -14.13 3.21 11.90
C ALA A 54 -13.68 3.28 13.37
N LEU A 55 -12.38 3.10 13.64
CA LEU A 55 -11.82 3.19 14.99
C LEU A 55 -11.79 4.63 15.51
N ASP A 56 -11.47 5.61 14.69
CA ASP A 56 -11.41 7.01 15.10
C ASP A 56 -12.80 7.61 15.35
N ALA A 57 -13.82 7.17 14.59
CA ALA A 57 -15.23 7.50 14.84
C ALA A 57 -15.84 6.62 15.96
N ARG A 58 -15.14 5.59 16.43
CA ARG A 58 -15.69 4.56 17.32
C ARG A 58 -16.99 3.99 16.80
N ALA A 59 -17.02 3.69 15.50
CA ALA A 59 -18.20 3.13 14.87
C ALA A 59 -18.59 1.79 15.49
N SER A 60 -19.89 1.56 15.63
CA SER A 60 -20.44 0.32 16.19
C SER A 60 -20.31 -0.87 15.24
N THR A 61 -20.24 -0.61 13.96
CA THR A 61 -20.04 -1.58 12.87
C THR A 61 -19.42 -0.87 11.67
N ILE A 62 -18.99 -1.66 10.68
CA ILE A 62 -18.60 -1.16 9.36
C ILE A 62 -19.72 -1.56 8.39
N ALA A 63 -20.48 -0.56 7.90
CA ALA A 63 -21.54 -0.76 6.94
C ALA A 63 -21.00 -0.68 5.50
N ASP A 64 -21.75 -1.25 4.55
CA ASP A 64 -21.37 -1.25 3.13
C ASP A 64 -21.22 0.19 2.58
N GLU A 65 -22.04 1.12 3.06
CA GLU A 65 -21.97 2.53 2.66
C GLU A 65 -20.66 3.19 3.10
N MET A 66 -20.05 2.74 4.20
CA MET A 66 -18.72 3.19 4.62
C MET A 66 -17.64 2.67 3.67
N ALA A 67 -17.78 1.43 3.21
CA ALA A 67 -16.87 0.85 2.19
C ALA A 67 -17.03 1.57 0.84
N MET A 68 -18.26 1.92 0.45
CA MET A 68 -18.53 2.71 -0.75
C MET A 68 -17.91 4.11 -0.67
N ALA A 69 -18.03 4.79 0.48
CA ALA A 69 -17.37 6.09 0.69
C ALA A 69 -15.86 5.99 0.58
N ALA A 70 -15.26 4.94 1.11
CA ALA A 70 -13.84 4.66 0.99
C ALA A 70 -13.42 4.43 -0.47
N ALA A 71 -14.20 3.69 -1.24
CA ALA A 71 -13.93 3.42 -2.66
C ALA A 71 -14.03 4.69 -3.52
N LEU A 72 -15.03 5.54 -3.25
CA LEU A 72 -15.19 6.83 -3.94
C LEU A 72 -14.03 7.76 -3.63
N GLU A 73 -13.57 7.80 -2.38
CA GLU A 73 -12.41 8.62 -2.01
C GLU A 73 -11.11 8.11 -2.67
N LEU A 74 -10.93 6.77 -2.76
CA LEU A 74 -9.80 6.19 -3.50
C LEU A 74 -9.83 6.61 -4.98
N ALA A 75 -10.99 6.57 -5.60
CA ALA A 75 -11.17 7.00 -6.98
C ALA A 75 -10.84 8.50 -7.16
N SER A 76 -11.29 9.35 -6.24
CA SER A 76 -10.96 10.78 -6.23
C SER A 76 -9.45 11.02 -6.12
N CYS A 77 -8.75 10.26 -5.27
CA CYS A 77 -7.29 10.33 -5.19
C CYS A 77 -6.61 9.99 -6.53
N ALA A 78 -7.13 9.00 -7.26
CA ALA A 78 -6.60 8.62 -8.57
C ALA A 78 -6.89 9.70 -9.63
N GLU A 79 -8.08 10.29 -9.61
CA GLU A 79 -8.47 11.37 -10.53
C GLU A 79 -7.59 12.62 -10.38
N GLU A 80 -7.24 12.99 -9.14
CA GLU A 80 -6.38 14.14 -8.86
C GLU A 80 -4.97 13.99 -9.44
N VAL A 81 -4.45 12.76 -9.49
CA VAL A 81 -3.13 12.46 -10.08
C VAL A 81 -3.22 12.42 -11.62
N GLY A 82 -4.38 12.12 -12.16
CA GLY A 82 -4.65 11.98 -13.59
C GLY A 82 -4.71 10.50 -14.02
N LEU A 83 -5.91 10.10 -14.48
CA LEU A 83 -6.17 8.72 -14.91
C LEU A 83 -5.50 8.41 -16.24
N GLN A 84 -4.88 7.24 -16.31
CA GLN A 84 -4.35 6.63 -17.54
C GLN A 84 -4.81 5.18 -17.63
N ASP A 85 -4.78 4.58 -18.84
CA ASP A 85 -5.27 3.20 -19.05
C ASP A 85 -4.50 2.14 -18.24
N ASP A 86 -3.26 2.45 -17.84
CA ASP A 86 -2.38 1.61 -17.01
C ASP A 86 -2.13 2.17 -15.60
N ALA A 87 -2.79 3.28 -15.23
CA ALA A 87 -2.70 3.93 -13.93
C ALA A 87 -4.07 4.50 -13.50
N ILE A 88 -5.01 3.61 -13.14
CA ILE A 88 -6.36 3.96 -12.67
C ILE A 88 -6.49 4.00 -11.16
N LEU A 89 -5.43 3.66 -10.43
CA LEU A 89 -5.38 3.63 -8.96
C LEU A 89 -4.09 4.27 -8.46
N PRO A 90 -4.10 4.85 -7.25
CA PRO A 90 -2.88 5.23 -6.56
C PRO A 90 -1.99 4.00 -6.33
N THR A 91 -0.70 4.23 -6.17
CA THR A 91 0.25 3.17 -5.85
C THR A 91 0.27 2.86 -4.36
N MET A 92 0.82 1.70 -3.99
CA MET A 92 1.03 1.34 -2.58
C MET A 92 2.01 2.26 -1.83
N ALA A 93 2.79 3.07 -2.56
CA ALA A 93 3.69 4.06 -1.97
C ALA A 93 2.96 5.36 -1.56
N ASP A 94 1.76 5.60 -2.08
CA ASP A 94 0.97 6.79 -1.87
C ASP A 94 0.23 6.76 -0.53
N TRP A 95 0.98 6.79 0.55
CA TRP A 95 0.44 6.69 1.90
C TRP A 95 -0.56 7.80 2.25
N HIS A 96 -0.58 8.92 1.52
CA HIS A 96 -1.54 10.01 1.70
C HIS A 96 -2.99 9.59 1.42
N VAL A 97 -3.20 8.52 0.68
CA VAL A 97 -4.52 7.93 0.42
C VAL A 97 -5.19 7.45 1.72
N VAL A 98 -4.42 6.84 2.62
CA VAL A 98 -4.95 6.23 3.85
C VAL A 98 -5.66 7.23 4.77
N PRO A 99 -5.11 8.42 5.09
CA PRO A 99 -5.81 9.43 5.88
C PRO A 99 -7.12 9.92 5.23
N ARG A 100 -7.14 10.08 3.93
CA ARG A 100 -8.32 10.53 3.19
C ARG A 100 -9.42 9.47 3.24
N VAL A 101 -9.09 8.22 2.93
CA VAL A 101 -10.01 7.08 3.05
C VAL A 101 -10.53 6.94 4.48
N ALA A 102 -9.68 7.14 5.50
CA ALA A 102 -10.10 7.10 6.90
C ALA A 102 -11.11 8.20 7.23
N ALA A 103 -10.88 9.43 6.77
CA ALA A 103 -11.79 10.54 6.98
C ALA A 103 -13.15 10.30 6.29
N ALA A 104 -13.15 9.89 5.02
CA ALA A 104 -14.38 9.57 4.29
C ALA A 104 -15.19 8.46 4.97
N THR A 105 -14.52 7.41 5.44
CA THR A 105 -15.14 6.31 6.18
C THR A 105 -15.74 6.78 7.51
N ALA A 106 -15.02 7.62 8.26
CA ALA A 106 -15.47 8.14 9.56
C ALA A 106 -16.69 9.07 9.41
N ILE A 107 -16.64 10.00 8.45
CA ILE A 107 -17.76 10.89 8.13
C ILE A 107 -18.98 10.09 7.72
N LYS A 108 -18.83 9.05 6.89
CA LYS A 108 -19.94 8.19 6.53
C LYS A 108 -20.53 7.45 7.73
N ALA A 109 -19.70 7.00 8.68
CA ALA A 109 -20.19 6.41 9.92
C ALA A 109 -21.01 7.39 10.77
N GLU A 110 -20.64 8.68 10.78
CA GLU A 110 -21.42 9.73 11.45
C GLU A 110 -22.78 9.96 10.77
N GLU A 111 -22.78 10.07 9.44
CA GLU A 111 -24.01 10.25 8.65
C GLU A 111 -25.02 9.11 8.88
N LEU A 112 -24.52 7.90 9.07
CA LEU A 112 -25.33 6.70 9.34
C LEU A 112 -25.74 6.56 10.82
N GLY A 113 -25.30 7.44 11.70
CA GLY A 113 -25.56 7.33 13.13
C GLY A 113 -24.82 6.17 13.81
N LEU A 114 -23.80 5.61 13.18
CA LEU A 114 -23.00 4.49 13.68
C LEU A 114 -21.82 4.96 14.54
N ALA A 115 -21.40 6.20 14.39
CA ALA A 115 -20.28 6.79 15.12
C ALA A 115 -20.67 7.15 16.56
N ARG A 116 -19.73 6.96 17.49
CA ARG A 116 -19.84 7.40 18.89
C ARG A 116 -19.02 8.68 19.14
N VAL A 117 -18.23 9.10 18.20
CA VAL A 117 -17.40 10.32 18.24
C VAL A 117 -17.58 11.03 16.90
N THR A 118 -17.85 12.33 16.98
CA THR A 118 -18.03 13.20 15.80
C THR A 118 -16.86 14.18 15.71
N ARG A 119 -16.29 14.34 14.51
CA ARG A 119 -15.19 15.26 14.22
C ARG A 119 -15.37 15.85 12.82
N SER A 120 -14.67 16.96 12.55
CA SER A 120 -14.59 17.45 11.18
C SER A 120 -13.72 16.52 10.31
N HIS A 121 -13.95 16.58 9.00
CA HIS A 121 -13.14 15.86 8.01
C HIS A 121 -11.63 16.09 8.20
N ASP A 122 -11.22 17.37 8.39
CA ASP A 122 -9.82 17.73 8.57
C ASP A 122 -9.22 17.16 9.86
N GLN A 123 -10.01 17.09 10.93
CA GLN A 123 -9.56 16.47 12.17
C GLN A 123 -9.30 14.96 12.01
N TYR A 124 -10.13 14.26 11.23
CA TYR A 124 -9.88 12.85 10.91
C TYR A 124 -8.63 12.67 10.07
N ILE A 125 -8.43 13.49 9.06
CA ILE A 125 -7.19 13.49 8.26
C ILE A 125 -5.97 13.74 9.15
N GLU A 126 -6.01 14.76 10.01
CA GLU A 126 -4.89 15.08 10.89
C GLU A 126 -4.53 13.92 11.83
N ILE A 127 -5.53 13.32 12.47
CA ILE A 127 -5.34 12.19 13.39
C ILE A 127 -4.70 11.00 12.66
N ALA A 128 -5.23 10.62 11.50
CA ALA A 128 -4.73 9.50 10.72
C ALA A 128 -3.31 9.77 10.21
N THR A 129 -3.06 10.97 9.69
CA THR A 129 -1.73 11.41 9.23
C THR A 129 -0.69 11.33 10.34
N ARG A 130 -1.00 11.89 11.51
CA ARG A 130 -0.09 11.88 12.67
C ARG A 130 0.29 10.45 13.06
N ARG A 131 -0.68 9.53 13.14
CA ARG A 131 -0.43 8.12 13.48
C ARG A 131 0.48 7.42 12.47
N ILE A 132 0.29 7.69 11.18
CA ILE A 132 1.14 7.12 10.13
C ILE A 132 2.57 7.64 10.24
N LEU A 133 2.73 8.95 10.43
CA LEU A 133 4.05 9.58 10.57
C LEU A 133 4.79 9.09 11.82
N ASP A 134 4.10 8.96 12.94
CA ASP A 134 4.67 8.43 14.19
C ASP A 134 5.11 6.97 14.00
N SER A 135 4.29 6.13 13.36
CA SER A 135 4.64 4.74 13.07
C SER A 135 5.86 4.63 12.14
N ARG A 136 5.92 5.46 11.09
CA ARG A 136 7.07 5.51 10.18
C ARG A 136 8.34 5.94 10.89
N ARG A 137 8.25 6.94 11.76
CA ARG A 137 9.38 7.43 12.56
C ARG A 137 9.91 6.35 13.50
N LEU A 138 9.03 5.66 14.20
CA LEU A 138 9.41 4.53 15.06
C LEU A 138 10.07 3.40 14.26
N SER A 139 9.50 3.04 13.11
CA SER A 139 10.08 2.02 12.23
C SER A 139 11.49 2.40 11.79
N GLN A 140 11.74 3.66 11.43
CA GLN A 140 13.06 4.13 11.02
C GLN A 140 14.08 4.05 12.17
N ILE A 141 13.69 4.42 13.40
CA ILE A 141 14.54 4.32 14.59
C ILE A 141 14.93 2.87 14.82
N VAL A 142 13.94 1.97 14.90
CA VAL A 142 14.17 0.54 15.17
C VAL A 142 15.04 -0.10 14.08
N THR A 143 14.76 0.20 12.79
CA THR A 143 15.55 -0.37 11.68
C THR A 143 16.98 0.19 11.67
N GLY A 144 17.16 1.46 11.98
CA GLY A 144 18.47 2.11 12.11
C GLY A 144 19.30 1.51 13.25
N GLU A 145 18.69 1.31 14.42
CA GLU A 145 19.37 0.69 15.57
C GLU A 145 19.76 -0.78 15.27
N ILE A 146 18.88 -1.56 14.66
CA ILE A 146 19.17 -2.95 14.28
C ILE A 146 20.33 -2.99 13.28
N ALA A 147 20.33 -2.12 12.26
CA ALA A 147 21.42 -2.06 11.28
C ALA A 147 22.77 -1.70 11.93
N GLN A 148 22.74 -0.79 12.91
CA GLN A 148 23.93 -0.41 13.65
C GLN A 148 24.44 -1.54 14.56
N MET A 149 23.55 -2.27 15.22
CA MET A 149 23.91 -3.45 16.02
C MET A 149 24.50 -4.57 15.14
N CYS A 150 23.93 -4.83 13.97
CA CYS A 150 24.46 -5.83 13.04
C CYS A 150 25.85 -5.45 12.48
N SER A 151 26.09 -4.16 12.26
CA SER A 151 27.41 -3.68 11.79
C SER A 151 28.50 -3.80 12.85
N ILE A 152 28.15 -3.67 14.14
CA ILE A 152 29.09 -3.84 15.26
C ILE A 152 29.40 -5.32 15.49
N SER A 153 28.50 -6.23 15.13
CA SER A 153 28.63 -7.67 15.36
C SER A 153 29.44 -8.41 14.28
N SER A 154 29.91 -7.74 13.26
CA SER A 154 30.82 -8.34 12.25
C SER A 154 32.25 -8.20 12.72
N PRO A 155 32.88 -9.25 13.30
CA PRO A 155 34.31 -9.22 13.53
C PRO A 155 35.01 -9.13 12.17
N SER A 156 35.88 -8.15 12.02
CA SER A 156 36.78 -8.03 10.89
C SER A 156 37.52 -9.35 10.74
N LEU A 157 37.21 -10.14 9.74
CA LEU A 157 38.01 -11.28 9.31
C LEU A 157 39.35 -10.70 8.80
N VAL A 158 40.31 -10.59 9.71
CA VAL A 158 41.70 -10.34 9.35
C VAL A 158 42.18 -11.60 8.62
N LEU A 159 42.19 -11.55 7.31
CA LEU A 159 42.88 -12.53 6.49
C LEU A 159 44.36 -12.41 6.81
N VAL A 160 44.84 -13.24 7.70
CA VAL A 160 46.31 -13.45 7.90
C VAL A 160 46.79 -14.15 6.64
N ASN A 161 47.41 -13.37 5.78
CA ASN A 161 48.15 -13.86 4.62
C ASN A 161 49.38 -14.61 5.12
N HIS A 162 49.29 -15.93 5.26
CA HIS A 162 50.50 -16.77 5.41
C HIS A 162 51.24 -16.78 4.09
N GLY A 163 52.32 -16.04 4.12
CA GLY A 163 53.29 -15.93 3.02
C GLY A 163 53.71 -17.30 2.51
N SER A 164 53.60 -17.46 1.23
CA SER A 164 54.20 -18.52 0.44
C SER A 164 55.71 -18.45 0.56
N THR A 165 56.32 -19.34 1.32
CA THR A 165 57.75 -19.57 1.28
C THR A 165 58.11 -20.33 0.02
N ASN A 166 58.84 -19.65 -0.85
CA ASN A 166 59.56 -20.21 -1.97
C ASN A 166 60.48 -21.37 -1.52
N LEU A 167 60.32 -22.52 -2.10
CA LEU A 167 61.37 -23.54 -2.20
C LEU A 167 61.65 -23.77 -3.69
N GLN A 168 62.58 -22.98 -4.18
CA GLN A 168 63.39 -23.34 -5.36
C GLN A 168 64.58 -24.15 -4.88
N GLN A 169 64.88 -25.18 -5.67
CA GLN A 169 66.21 -25.76 -5.98
C GLN A 169 66.51 -27.14 -5.41
N ARG A 170 66.89 -27.90 -6.42
CA ARG A 170 67.92 -28.95 -6.60
C ARG A 170 67.40 -30.41 -6.50
N ALA A 171 67.33 -31.09 -7.56
CA ALA A 171 68.27 -31.84 -8.41
C ALA A 171 67.47 -32.48 -9.56
#